data_99e58b40a32bb25e4256c34abffefac1
#
_entry.id   99e58b40a32bb25e4256c34abffefac1
#
_cell.length_a   1.000
_cell.length_b   1.000
_cell.length_c   1.000
_cell.angle_alpha   90.00
_cell.angle_beta   90.00
_cell.angle_gamma   90.00
#
_symmetry.space_group_name_H-M   'P 1'
#
loop_
_entity.id
_entity.type
_entity.pdbx_description
1 polymer ?
#
loop_
_entity_poly.entity_id
_entity_poly.type
_entity_poly.pdbx_seq_one_letter_code
_entity_poly.pdbx_strand_id
1 'polypeptide(L)'
;MNGITWIGSPNHYNGRNGYAISHITLHIMVGTLAGTDSVFQRAGGASAHYGIGGSGEIHQYVSESDGSWSDANYASNNSTVSIEHQGGIAGVPCTRACMDASARLCADIARRQGWKRLWYDGLNGNVWLHREIPGTDHYGCPDKAVNGLDVNYVINKANQLLQTTTDTDEEDFMQCIIQPNGENRLVYFDGQRLHTLTHPDQVEALQMVAKQCGRTLPCFALGSKNAPWATRLEEALK
;
A
#
# COMPACT_ATOMS: atom_id res chain seq x y z
N MET A 1 5.27 -2.98 -2.22
CA MET A 1 4.00 -3.66 -2.55
C MET A 1 4.28 -4.71 -3.61
N ASN A 2 3.80 -5.97 -3.42
CA ASN A 2 3.97 -7.04 -4.41
C ASN A 2 2.79 -7.03 -5.41
N GLY A 3 3.01 -7.51 -6.66
CA GLY A 3 1.93 -7.66 -7.65
C GLY A 3 1.72 -6.44 -8.56
N ILE A 4 2.70 -5.56 -8.68
CA ILE A 4 2.70 -4.48 -9.68
C ILE A 4 3.43 -4.97 -10.92
N THR A 5 2.77 -4.84 -12.10
CA THR A 5 3.36 -5.21 -13.38
C THR A 5 3.96 -3.98 -14.05
N TRP A 6 5.24 -4.02 -14.38
CA TRP A 6 5.89 -2.96 -15.14
C TRP A 6 5.52 -3.06 -16.64
N ILE A 7 4.92 -1.99 -17.19
CA ILE A 7 4.57 -1.86 -18.61
C ILE A 7 5.52 -0.89 -19.30
N GLY A 8 5.83 0.22 -18.63
CA GLY A 8 6.64 1.31 -19.17
C GLY A 8 5.86 2.25 -20.09
N SER A 9 6.29 3.51 -20.13
CA SER A 9 5.81 4.53 -21.07
C SER A 9 6.98 5.40 -21.50
N PRO A 10 7.08 5.77 -22.79
CA PRO A 10 8.08 6.73 -23.25
C PRO A 10 7.73 8.18 -22.89
N ASN A 11 6.54 8.43 -22.35
CA ASN A 11 5.97 9.76 -22.12
C ASN A 11 6.21 10.17 -20.67
N HIS A 12 7.41 10.63 -20.33
CA HIS A 12 7.75 11.10 -18.99
C HIS A 12 8.87 12.13 -19.02
N TYR A 13 9.03 12.86 -17.93
CA TYR A 13 10.22 13.67 -17.68
C TYR A 13 11.30 12.78 -17.07
N ASN A 14 12.55 12.96 -17.46
CA ASN A 14 13.68 12.31 -16.80
C ASN A 14 13.93 13.02 -15.45
N GLY A 15 13.70 12.32 -14.35
CA GLY A 15 13.71 12.89 -13.02
C GLY A 15 12.46 13.76 -12.76
N ARG A 16 12.46 14.44 -11.63
CA ARG A 16 11.36 15.30 -11.18
C ARG A 16 11.66 16.79 -11.26
N ASN A 17 12.68 17.18 -12.00
CA ASN A 17 13.06 18.58 -12.26
C ASN A 17 13.14 19.45 -10.98
N GLY A 18 13.64 18.88 -9.87
CA GLY A 18 13.79 19.57 -8.58
C GLY A 18 12.54 19.54 -7.69
N TYR A 19 11.43 18.98 -8.12
CA TYR A 19 10.22 18.84 -7.31
C TYR A 19 10.27 17.59 -6.43
N ALA A 20 9.89 17.74 -5.16
CA ALA A 20 9.60 16.61 -4.29
C ALA A 20 8.17 16.09 -4.54
N ILE A 21 7.92 14.81 -4.25
CA ILE A 21 6.56 14.26 -4.26
C ILE A 21 5.79 14.88 -3.09
N SER A 22 4.69 15.57 -3.38
CA SER A 22 3.86 16.27 -2.41
C SER A 22 2.42 15.77 -2.36
N HIS A 23 1.95 15.06 -3.38
CA HIS A 23 0.57 14.60 -3.48
C HIS A 23 0.43 13.38 -4.38
N ILE A 24 -0.74 12.75 -4.30
CA ILE A 24 -1.25 11.75 -5.25
C ILE A 24 -2.32 12.42 -6.09
N THR A 25 -2.26 12.33 -7.42
CA THR A 25 -3.36 12.72 -8.28
C THR A 25 -4.18 11.50 -8.69
N LEU A 26 -5.49 11.55 -8.45
CA LEU A 26 -6.43 10.50 -8.84
C LEU A 26 -7.08 10.85 -10.18
N HIS A 27 -7.10 9.86 -11.10
CA HIS A 27 -7.65 9.97 -12.45
C HIS A 27 -8.64 8.83 -12.75
N ILE A 28 -9.40 8.99 -13.82
CA ILE A 28 -10.25 7.95 -14.41
C ILE A 28 -9.89 7.79 -15.89
N MET A 29 -9.66 6.55 -16.33
CA MET A 29 -9.14 6.21 -17.65
C MET A 29 -10.06 6.56 -18.82
N VAL A 30 -11.35 6.77 -18.56
CA VAL A 30 -12.39 6.81 -19.60
C VAL A 30 -12.30 5.56 -20.49
N GLY A 31 -12.13 4.40 -19.85
CA GLY A 31 -11.91 3.13 -20.52
C GLY A 31 -11.40 2.02 -19.60
N THR A 32 -10.72 1.04 -20.22
CA THR A 32 -10.14 -0.13 -19.55
C THR A 32 -8.63 0.01 -19.36
N LEU A 33 -8.06 -0.78 -18.43
CA LEU A 33 -6.61 -0.85 -18.22
C LEU A 33 -5.86 -1.20 -19.51
N ALA A 34 -6.31 -2.21 -20.27
CA ALA A 34 -5.68 -2.59 -21.53
C ALA A 34 -5.73 -1.48 -22.60
N GLY A 35 -6.81 -0.67 -22.60
CA GLY A 35 -6.90 0.52 -23.46
C GLY A 35 -5.86 1.57 -23.06
N THR A 36 -5.68 1.79 -21.77
CA THR A 36 -4.70 2.72 -21.21
C THR A 36 -3.28 2.26 -21.47
N ASP A 37 -2.96 0.97 -21.34
CA ASP A 37 -1.66 0.41 -21.76
C ASP A 37 -1.33 0.80 -23.20
N SER A 38 -2.31 0.60 -24.10
CA SER A 38 -2.12 0.92 -25.54
C SER A 38 -1.91 2.41 -25.80
N VAL A 39 -2.54 3.30 -25.01
CA VAL A 39 -2.37 4.76 -25.14
C VAL A 39 -1.02 5.20 -24.59
N PHE A 40 -0.64 4.73 -23.40
CA PHE A 40 0.56 5.20 -22.71
C PHE A 40 1.86 4.67 -23.32
N GLN A 41 1.80 3.56 -24.08
CA GLN A 41 2.94 3.04 -24.82
C GLN A 41 3.21 3.79 -26.14
N ARG A 42 2.30 4.64 -26.62
CA ARG A 42 2.54 5.46 -27.82
C ARG A 42 3.35 6.70 -27.45
N ALA A 43 4.44 6.93 -28.18
CA ALA A 43 5.25 8.13 -27.98
C ALA A 43 4.47 9.41 -28.33
N GLY A 44 4.66 10.46 -27.52
CA GLY A 44 4.03 11.77 -27.69
C GLY A 44 2.60 11.86 -27.14
N GLY A 45 2.16 10.86 -26.36
CA GLY A 45 0.86 10.84 -25.69
C GLY A 45 0.96 11.20 -24.21
N ALA A 46 -0.11 10.89 -23.47
CA ALA A 46 -0.14 11.02 -22.02
C ALA A 46 0.56 9.83 -21.31
N SER A 47 0.74 9.95 -20.01
CA SER A 47 1.12 8.85 -19.12
C SER A 47 0.63 9.11 -17.70
N ALA A 48 0.69 8.07 -16.85
CA ALA A 48 0.58 8.18 -15.41
C ALA A 48 1.65 7.28 -14.76
N HIS A 49 1.84 7.39 -13.45
CA HIS A 49 2.73 6.45 -12.76
C HIS A 49 2.12 5.07 -12.71
N TYR A 50 0.82 4.99 -12.40
CA TYR A 50 0.10 3.73 -12.23
C TYR A 50 -1.24 3.74 -12.94
N GLY A 51 -1.70 2.54 -13.31
CA GLY A 51 -3.06 2.26 -13.74
C GLY A 51 -3.62 1.06 -13.00
N ILE A 52 -4.90 1.11 -12.65
CA ILE A 52 -5.59 0.04 -11.90
C ILE A 52 -6.79 -0.43 -12.69
N GLY A 53 -6.81 -1.72 -12.97
CA GLY A 53 -7.90 -2.38 -13.71
C GLY A 53 -9.07 -2.82 -12.84
N GLY A 54 -10.09 -3.31 -13.50
CA GLY A 54 -11.35 -3.70 -12.86
C GLY A 54 -11.26 -4.89 -11.91
N SER A 55 -10.29 -5.77 -12.04
CA SER A 55 -10.03 -6.88 -11.11
C SER A 55 -9.03 -6.50 -10.00
N GLY A 56 -8.52 -5.26 -10.00
CA GLY A 56 -7.57 -4.75 -9.01
C GLY A 56 -6.12 -5.01 -9.36
N GLU A 57 -5.83 -5.42 -10.60
CA GLU A 57 -4.49 -5.48 -11.16
C GLU A 57 -3.89 -4.08 -11.26
N ILE A 58 -2.59 -3.96 -10.99
CA ILE A 58 -1.88 -2.67 -11.01
C ILE A 58 -0.75 -2.74 -12.03
N HIS A 59 -0.79 -1.81 -12.98
CA HIS A 59 0.28 -1.57 -13.95
C HIS A 59 1.05 -0.32 -13.57
N GLN A 60 2.37 -0.36 -13.78
CA GLN A 60 3.24 0.81 -13.63
C GLN A 60 3.80 1.22 -14.99
N TYR A 61 3.67 2.51 -15.31
CA TYR A 61 4.13 3.07 -16.60
C TYR A 61 5.32 4.00 -16.44
N VAL A 62 5.37 4.76 -15.35
CA VAL A 62 6.45 5.72 -15.08
C VAL A 62 7.04 5.41 -13.71
N SER A 63 8.36 5.48 -13.59
CA SER A 63 9.05 5.37 -12.31
C SER A 63 8.67 6.54 -11.40
N GLU A 64 8.50 6.30 -10.10
CA GLU A 64 8.28 7.39 -9.15
C GLU A 64 9.50 8.33 -8.99
N SER A 65 10.65 7.98 -9.53
CA SER A 65 11.80 8.91 -9.64
C SER A 65 11.64 9.95 -10.74
N ASP A 66 10.66 9.76 -11.64
CA ASP A 66 10.43 10.58 -12.82
C ASP A 66 9.08 11.30 -12.74
N GLY A 67 8.88 12.35 -13.52
CA GLY A 67 7.58 13.02 -13.63
C GLY A 67 6.74 12.40 -14.75
N SER A 68 5.44 12.16 -14.51
CA SER A 68 4.51 11.69 -15.54
C SER A 68 3.92 12.84 -16.36
N TRP A 69 3.28 12.52 -17.49
CA TRP A 69 2.52 13.50 -18.28
C TRP A 69 1.02 13.29 -18.08
N SER A 70 0.56 13.48 -16.85
CA SER A 70 -0.80 13.13 -16.42
C SER A 70 -1.72 14.33 -16.20
N ASP A 71 -1.18 15.44 -15.68
CA ASP A 71 -1.97 16.47 -14.99
C ASP A 71 -2.18 17.74 -15.83
N ALA A 72 -1.72 17.76 -17.09
CA ALA A 72 -1.70 18.95 -17.94
C ALA A 72 -1.03 20.18 -17.29
N ASN A 73 -0.25 19.96 -16.23
CA ASN A 73 0.42 20.98 -15.44
C ASN A 73 1.83 20.54 -15.11
N TYR A 74 2.83 21.33 -15.52
CA TYR A 74 4.24 20.96 -15.37
C TYR A 74 4.66 20.74 -13.91
N ALA A 75 4.27 21.62 -13.01
CA ALA A 75 4.61 21.50 -11.60
C ALA A 75 3.95 20.28 -10.96
N SER A 76 2.66 20.07 -11.24
CA SER A 76 1.92 18.90 -10.75
C SER A 76 2.50 17.59 -11.31
N ASN A 77 2.76 17.51 -12.61
CA ASN A 77 3.38 16.34 -13.26
C ASN A 77 4.69 15.90 -12.57
N ASN A 78 5.47 16.86 -12.07
CA ASN A 78 6.75 16.60 -11.41
C ASN A 78 6.64 16.39 -9.89
N SER A 79 5.53 16.79 -9.26
CA SER A 79 5.34 16.66 -7.80
C SER A 79 4.27 15.64 -7.39
N THR A 80 3.59 15.00 -8.34
CA THR A 80 2.58 13.98 -8.08
C THR A 80 3.12 12.55 -8.18
N VAL A 81 2.40 11.60 -7.55
CA VAL A 81 2.27 10.22 -8.03
C VAL A 81 0.87 10.06 -8.58
N SER A 82 0.72 9.96 -9.89
CA SER A 82 -0.57 9.90 -10.57
C SER A 82 -1.06 8.46 -10.73
N ILE A 83 -2.37 8.25 -10.48
CA ILE A 83 -3.00 6.93 -10.52
C ILE A 83 -4.26 7.00 -11.36
N GLU A 84 -4.29 6.23 -12.44
CA GLU A 84 -5.44 6.04 -13.32
C GLU A 84 -6.30 4.85 -12.86
N HIS A 85 -7.61 5.00 -12.93
CA HIS A 85 -8.56 3.96 -12.54
C HIS A 85 -9.45 3.59 -13.72
N GLN A 86 -9.65 2.30 -13.93
CA GLN A 86 -10.62 1.83 -14.93
C GLN A 86 -12.01 2.39 -14.62
N GLY A 87 -12.72 2.85 -15.64
CA GLY A 87 -14.05 3.45 -15.51
C GLY A 87 -14.23 4.65 -16.43
N GLY A 88 -15.12 5.56 -16.06
CA GLY A 88 -15.33 6.83 -16.77
C GLY A 88 -16.27 6.75 -17.96
N ILE A 89 -16.72 5.58 -18.38
CA ILE A 89 -17.67 5.36 -19.48
C ILE A 89 -18.74 4.31 -19.12
N ALA A 90 -19.86 4.35 -19.82
CA ALA A 90 -20.91 3.34 -19.67
C ALA A 90 -20.39 1.93 -20.03
N GLY A 91 -20.78 0.94 -19.24
CA GLY A 91 -20.38 -0.47 -19.45
C GLY A 91 -18.98 -0.84 -18.91
N VAL A 92 -18.19 0.13 -18.49
CA VAL A 92 -16.87 -0.11 -17.87
C VAL A 92 -16.89 0.41 -16.42
N PRO A 93 -17.16 -0.44 -15.42
CA PRO A 93 -17.27 0.01 -14.04
C PRO A 93 -15.89 0.28 -13.41
N CYS A 94 -15.81 1.32 -12.56
CA CYS A 94 -14.80 1.41 -11.53
C CYS A 94 -15.24 0.51 -10.37
N THR A 95 -14.71 -0.71 -10.35
CA THR A 95 -15.17 -1.76 -9.43
C THR A 95 -14.66 -1.56 -8.00
N ARG A 96 -15.25 -2.29 -7.05
CA ARG A 96 -14.75 -2.35 -5.68
C ARG A 96 -13.31 -2.87 -5.62
N ALA A 97 -12.97 -3.89 -6.42
CA ALA A 97 -11.61 -4.43 -6.49
C ALA A 97 -10.59 -3.38 -6.98
N CYS A 98 -10.96 -2.55 -7.98
CA CYS A 98 -10.17 -1.41 -8.42
C CYS A 98 -9.94 -0.40 -7.28
N MET A 99 -11.00 0.00 -6.58
CA MET A 99 -10.93 0.94 -5.46
C MET A 99 -10.14 0.40 -4.26
N ASP A 100 -10.26 -0.89 -3.96
CA ASP A 100 -9.48 -1.53 -2.88
C ASP A 100 -7.99 -1.59 -3.24
N ALA A 101 -7.65 -1.86 -4.51
CA ALA A 101 -6.28 -1.83 -5.00
C ALA A 101 -5.71 -0.40 -4.94
N SER A 102 -6.51 0.60 -5.33
CA SER A 102 -6.15 2.03 -5.21
C SER A 102 -5.86 2.41 -3.76
N ALA A 103 -6.72 2.02 -2.82
CA ALA A 103 -6.51 2.31 -1.41
C ALA A 103 -5.22 1.70 -0.86
N ARG A 104 -4.90 0.46 -1.25
CA ARG A 104 -3.61 -0.18 -0.88
C ARG A 104 -2.42 0.55 -1.47
N LEU A 105 -2.48 0.93 -2.75
CA LEU A 105 -1.40 1.66 -3.42
C LEU A 105 -1.21 3.06 -2.80
N CYS A 106 -2.29 3.80 -2.56
CA CYS A 106 -2.25 5.11 -1.91
C CYS A 106 -1.64 5.03 -0.49
N ALA A 107 -2.00 4.01 0.30
CA ALA A 107 -1.42 3.78 1.61
C ALA A 107 0.08 3.44 1.54
N ASP A 108 0.50 2.63 0.56
CA ASP A 108 1.91 2.30 0.34
C ASP A 108 2.73 3.53 -0.06
N ILE A 109 2.21 4.37 -0.97
CA ILE A 109 2.83 5.66 -1.33
C ILE A 109 2.94 6.55 -0.10
N ALA A 110 1.87 6.71 0.68
CA ALA A 110 1.85 7.55 1.87
C ALA A 110 2.93 7.12 2.88
N ARG A 111 3.10 5.81 3.13
CA ARG A 111 4.17 5.29 4.01
C ARG A 111 5.55 5.66 3.49
N ARG A 112 5.81 5.45 2.20
CA ARG A 112 7.12 5.76 1.59
C ARG A 112 7.43 7.25 1.58
N GLN A 113 6.39 8.11 1.55
CA GLN A 113 6.52 9.56 1.66
C GLN A 113 6.49 10.06 3.12
N GLY A 114 6.32 9.18 4.12
CA GLY A 114 6.23 9.57 5.53
C GLY A 114 4.93 10.30 5.90
N TRP A 115 3.89 10.20 5.07
CA TRP A 115 2.61 10.86 5.35
C TRP A 115 1.79 10.03 6.35
N LYS A 116 1.37 10.67 7.43
CA LYS A 116 0.59 10.03 8.51
C LYS A 116 -0.88 9.78 8.13
N ARG A 117 -1.40 10.53 7.16
CA ARG A 117 -2.75 10.38 6.60
C ARG A 117 -2.82 10.89 5.18
N LEU A 118 -3.82 10.42 4.46
CA LEU A 118 -4.25 10.97 3.18
C LEU A 118 -5.51 11.82 3.40
N TRP A 119 -5.58 12.97 2.73
CA TRP A 119 -6.72 13.87 2.85
C TRP A 119 -6.87 14.71 1.59
N TYR A 120 -8.12 14.96 1.25
CA TYR A 120 -8.53 15.80 0.15
C TYR A 120 -9.10 17.11 0.70
N ASP A 121 -8.59 18.23 0.18
CA ASP A 121 -9.07 19.59 0.41
C ASP A 121 -8.69 20.46 -0.80
N GLY A 122 -9.26 20.12 -1.95
CA GLY A 122 -8.80 20.72 -3.22
C GLY A 122 -7.30 20.50 -3.40
N LEU A 123 -6.58 21.57 -3.73
CA LEU A 123 -5.13 21.53 -3.90
C LEU A 123 -4.33 21.77 -2.59
N ASN A 124 -5.02 21.89 -1.44
CA ASN A 124 -4.35 22.01 -0.13
C ASN A 124 -4.02 20.65 0.49
N GLY A 125 -4.75 19.59 0.09
CA GLY A 125 -4.53 18.24 0.56
C GLY A 125 -3.33 17.54 -0.09
N ASN A 126 -3.05 16.32 0.34
CA ASN A 126 -2.07 15.46 -0.32
C ASN A 126 -2.72 14.41 -1.26
N VAL A 127 -4.02 14.51 -1.48
CA VAL A 127 -4.75 13.83 -2.55
C VAL A 127 -5.43 14.90 -3.39
N TRP A 128 -5.09 14.95 -4.67
CA TRP A 128 -5.65 15.89 -5.65
C TRP A 128 -6.53 15.16 -6.65
N LEU A 129 -7.52 15.86 -7.18
CA LEU A 129 -8.38 15.36 -8.25
C LEU A 129 -8.02 16.07 -9.55
N HIS A 130 -7.83 15.33 -10.61
CA HIS A 130 -7.39 15.88 -11.91
C HIS A 130 -8.26 17.06 -12.35
N ARG A 131 -9.58 17.00 -12.16
CA ARG A 131 -10.52 18.07 -12.53
C ARG A 131 -10.27 19.43 -11.87
N GLU A 132 -9.42 19.50 -10.85
CA GLU A 132 -9.13 20.72 -10.07
C GLU A 132 -7.77 21.31 -10.37
N ILE A 133 -6.94 20.59 -11.12
CA ILE A 133 -5.58 21.03 -11.43
C ILE A 133 -5.64 22.16 -12.48
N PRO A 134 -4.97 23.30 -12.25
CA PRO A 134 -4.94 24.39 -13.20
C PRO A 134 -4.37 23.95 -14.57
N GLY A 135 -5.12 24.22 -15.63
CA GLY A 135 -4.75 23.84 -17.00
C GLY A 135 -5.46 22.61 -17.53
N THR A 136 -6.17 21.85 -16.67
CA THR A 136 -6.95 20.69 -17.12
C THR A 136 -8.24 21.12 -17.86
N ASP A 137 -8.66 20.31 -18.82
CA ASP A 137 -9.97 20.33 -19.46
C ASP A 137 -10.84 19.12 -19.09
N HIS A 138 -10.36 18.29 -18.14
CA HIS A 138 -10.99 17.04 -17.67
C HIS A 138 -11.94 17.26 -16.49
N TYR A 139 -12.99 18.06 -16.65
CA TYR A 139 -13.89 18.52 -15.58
C TYR A 139 -14.67 17.42 -14.84
N GLY A 140 -14.71 16.20 -15.35
CA GLY A 140 -15.34 15.03 -14.71
C GLY A 140 -14.37 14.07 -14.00
N CYS A 141 -13.06 14.22 -14.18
CA CYS A 141 -12.05 13.30 -13.69
C CYS A 141 -11.67 13.58 -12.22
N PRO A 142 -11.71 12.58 -11.33
CA PRO A 142 -12.02 11.17 -11.55
C PRO A 142 -13.46 10.79 -11.15
N ASP A 143 -14.18 11.62 -10.40
CA ASP A 143 -15.34 11.26 -9.58
C ASP A 143 -16.69 11.66 -10.19
N LYS A 144 -16.72 12.61 -11.13
CA LYS A 144 -17.94 13.13 -11.76
C LYS A 144 -18.24 12.47 -13.11
N ALA A 145 -17.38 11.60 -13.60
CA ALA A 145 -17.59 10.82 -14.81
C ALA A 145 -18.59 9.67 -14.57
N VAL A 146 -19.18 9.14 -15.63
CA VAL A 146 -19.98 7.91 -15.56
C VAL A 146 -19.11 6.77 -15.05
N ASN A 147 -19.58 5.99 -14.06
CA ASN A 147 -18.77 4.97 -13.40
C ASN A 147 -17.45 5.55 -12.84
N GLY A 148 -17.50 6.76 -12.32
CA GLY A 148 -16.37 7.45 -11.72
C GLY A 148 -15.89 6.82 -10.41
N LEU A 149 -14.75 7.30 -9.94
CA LEU A 149 -14.10 6.84 -8.71
C LEU A 149 -14.83 7.34 -7.45
N ASP A 150 -15.11 6.47 -6.50
CA ASP A 150 -15.48 6.88 -5.14
C ASP A 150 -14.22 7.30 -4.37
N VAL A 151 -13.87 8.57 -4.50
CA VAL A 151 -12.69 9.18 -3.87
C VAL A 151 -12.72 9.04 -2.35
N ASN A 152 -13.89 9.25 -1.74
CA ASN A 152 -14.04 9.15 -0.29
C ASN A 152 -13.80 7.73 0.20
N TYR A 153 -14.29 6.74 -0.53
CA TYR A 153 -14.01 5.35 -0.21
C TYR A 153 -12.51 5.04 -0.25
N VAL A 154 -11.82 5.45 -1.32
CA VAL A 154 -10.38 5.22 -1.49
C VAL A 154 -9.57 5.85 -0.35
N ILE A 155 -9.81 7.12 -0.04
CA ILE A 155 -9.11 7.85 1.02
C ILE A 155 -9.38 7.23 2.39
N ASN A 156 -10.64 6.95 2.72
CA ASN A 156 -11.00 6.36 4.01
C ASN A 156 -10.39 4.97 4.18
N LYS A 157 -10.43 4.15 3.14
CA LYS A 157 -9.86 2.81 3.17
C LYS A 157 -8.33 2.84 3.26
N ALA A 158 -7.67 3.75 2.53
CA ALA A 158 -6.23 3.95 2.62
C ALA A 158 -5.80 4.40 4.02
N ASN A 159 -6.55 5.31 4.65
CA ASN A 159 -6.28 5.76 6.02
C ASN A 159 -6.50 4.64 7.05
N GLN A 160 -7.50 3.78 6.88
CA GLN A 160 -7.63 2.58 7.71
C GLN A 160 -6.41 1.67 7.59
N LEU A 161 -5.91 1.46 6.37
CA LEU A 161 -4.69 0.68 6.14
C LEU A 161 -3.43 1.34 6.71
N LEU A 162 -3.35 2.67 6.74
CA LEU A 162 -2.26 3.39 7.40
C LEU A 162 -2.30 3.20 8.92
N GLN A 163 -3.47 3.26 9.53
CA GLN A 163 -3.66 3.06 10.97
C GLN A 163 -3.35 1.62 11.40
N THR A 164 -3.84 0.62 10.64
CA THR A 164 -3.56 -0.79 10.96
C THR A 164 -2.09 -1.16 10.91
N THR A 165 -1.26 -0.42 10.15
CA THR A 165 0.20 -0.64 10.14
C THR A 165 0.93 0.16 11.22
N THR A 166 0.40 1.29 11.69
CA THR A 166 0.93 1.97 12.88
C THR A 166 0.64 1.17 14.15
N ASP A 167 -0.53 0.52 14.22
CA ASP A 167 -0.86 -0.40 15.31
C ASP A 167 -0.05 -1.72 15.22
N THR A 168 0.39 -2.14 14.02
CA THR A 168 1.27 -3.31 13.84
C THR A 168 2.76 -2.96 13.92
N ASP A 169 3.16 -1.73 13.60
CA ASP A 169 4.56 -1.28 13.73
C ASP A 169 4.93 -0.89 15.18
N GLU A 170 3.93 -0.53 16.02
CA GLU A 170 4.13 -0.35 17.47
C GLU A 170 3.90 -1.64 18.27
N GLU A 171 3.28 -2.68 17.68
CA GLU A 171 3.05 -3.98 18.31
C GLU A 171 3.43 -5.17 17.42
N ASP A 172 4.41 -5.07 16.56
CA ASP A 172 5.08 -6.28 16.06
C ASP A 172 6.08 -6.78 17.14
N PHE A 173 5.55 -6.93 18.35
CA PHE A 173 6.23 -7.69 19.37
C PHE A 173 6.49 -9.07 18.82
N MET A 174 7.76 -9.44 18.82
CA MET A 174 8.26 -10.73 18.36
C MET A 174 7.54 -11.84 19.14
N GLN A 175 6.42 -12.32 18.59
CA GLN A 175 5.67 -13.44 19.20
C GLN A 175 6.26 -14.75 18.71
N CYS A 176 6.57 -15.65 19.63
CA CYS A 176 7.15 -16.95 19.28
C CYS A 176 6.91 -17.98 20.39
N ILE A 177 7.11 -19.25 20.03
CA ILE A 177 7.19 -20.34 20.98
C ILE A 177 8.66 -20.73 21.14
N ILE A 178 9.12 -20.81 22.36
CA ILE A 178 10.53 -21.05 22.70
C ILE A 178 10.63 -22.35 23.51
N GLN A 179 11.58 -23.23 23.11
CA GLN A 179 12.11 -24.27 23.97
C GLN A 179 13.32 -23.71 24.73
N PRO A 180 13.20 -23.41 26.04
CA PRO A 180 14.27 -22.74 26.77
C PRO A 180 15.41 -23.68 27.12
N ASN A 181 16.66 -23.29 26.83
CA ASN A 181 17.91 -23.89 27.26
C ASN A 181 18.02 -25.42 27.08
N GLY A 182 17.28 -26.01 26.13
CA GLY A 182 17.19 -27.44 25.92
C GLY A 182 16.36 -28.17 26.97
N GLU A 183 15.56 -27.50 27.74
CA GLU A 183 14.62 -28.08 28.70
C GLU A 183 13.42 -28.73 27.96
N ASN A 184 12.77 -29.69 28.65
CA ASN A 184 11.59 -30.36 28.08
C ASN A 184 10.29 -29.58 28.44
N ARG A 185 10.30 -28.27 28.16
CA ARG A 185 9.12 -27.39 28.29
C ARG A 185 9.07 -26.40 27.13
N LEU A 186 7.91 -25.84 26.86
CA LEU A 186 7.74 -24.77 25.91
C LEU A 186 7.15 -23.55 26.60
N VAL A 187 7.53 -22.37 26.14
CA VAL A 187 6.99 -21.10 26.59
C VAL A 187 6.54 -20.28 25.37
N TYR A 188 5.42 -19.60 25.51
CA TYR A 188 4.96 -18.62 24.54
C TYR A 188 5.44 -17.23 24.97
N PHE A 189 6.15 -16.56 24.09
CA PHE A 189 6.54 -15.16 24.25
C PHE A 189 5.54 -14.30 23.47
N ASP A 190 4.82 -13.42 24.16
CA ASP A 190 3.80 -12.54 23.57
C ASP A 190 4.34 -11.18 23.11
N GLY A 191 5.67 -11.02 23.18
CA GLY A 191 6.37 -9.76 22.91
C GLY A 191 6.73 -8.97 24.16
N GLN A 192 6.10 -9.26 25.29
CA GLN A 192 6.35 -8.61 26.57
C GLN A 192 6.62 -9.61 27.71
N ARG A 193 5.97 -10.77 27.69
CA ARG A 193 6.01 -11.77 28.77
C ARG A 193 6.19 -13.18 28.21
N LEU A 194 6.67 -14.05 29.08
CA LEU A 194 6.78 -15.48 28.84
C LEU A 194 5.67 -16.23 29.57
N HIS A 195 4.90 -17.03 28.83
CA HIS A 195 3.81 -17.85 29.34
C HIS A 195 4.17 -19.33 29.19
N THR A 196 4.26 -20.05 30.29
CA THR A 196 4.54 -21.49 30.23
C THR A 196 3.38 -22.25 29.60
N LEU A 197 3.69 -23.05 28.58
CA LEU A 197 2.73 -23.96 27.96
C LEU A 197 2.75 -25.27 28.73
N THR A 198 1.56 -25.68 29.20
CA THR A 198 1.40 -26.87 30.09
C THR A 198 0.87 -28.08 29.33
N HIS A 199 0.39 -27.89 28.07
CA HIS A 199 -0.14 -28.94 27.22
C HIS A 199 0.33 -28.79 25.77
N PRO A 200 0.66 -29.87 25.04
CA PRO A 200 1.10 -29.81 23.65
C PRO A 200 0.10 -29.12 22.72
N ASP A 201 -1.20 -29.32 22.94
CA ASP A 201 -2.27 -28.75 22.10
C ASP A 201 -2.31 -27.24 22.16
N GLN A 202 -1.72 -26.59 23.18
CA GLN A 202 -1.62 -25.13 23.27
C GLN A 202 -0.72 -24.56 22.17
N VAL A 203 0.31 -25.29 21.75
CA VAL A 203 1.14 -24.89 20.60
C VAL A 203 0.33 -24.87 19.33
N GLU A 204 -0.42 -25.94 19.08
CA GLU A 204 -1.25 -26.08 17.88
C GLU A 204 -2.35 -25.00 17.85
N ALA A 205 -3.02 -24.77 18.99
CA ALA A 205 -4.04 -23.74 19.12
C ALA A 205 -3.49 -22.34 18.82
N LEU A 206 -2.32 -21.97 19.36
CA LEU A 206 -1.68 -20.68 19.14
C LEU A 206 -1.26 -20.53 17.65
N GLN A 207 -0.72 -21.60 17.03
CA GLN A 207 -0.36 -21.57 15.63
C GLN A 207 -1.59 -21.49 14.70
N MET A 208 -2.70 -22.15 15.06
CA MET A 208 -3.96 -22.04 14.32
C MET A 208 -4.53 -20.62 14.39
N VAL A 209 -4.54 -19.99 15.57
CA VAL A 209 -4.98 -18.60 15.72
C VAL A 209 -4.10 -17.65 14.90
N ALA A 210 -2.77 -17.77 14.98
CA ALA A 210 -1.84 -16.97 14.20
C ALA A 210 -2.11 -17.12 12.69
N LYS A 211 -2.33 -18.34 12.20
CA LYS A 211 -2.66 -18.63 10.80
C LYS A 211 -3.97 -17.98 10.36
N GLN A 212 -5.01 -18.01 11.20
CA GLN A 212 -6.29 -17.34 10.90
C GLN A 212 -6.13 -15.82 10.81
N CYS A 213 -5.16 -15.26 11.56
CA CYS A 213 -4.80 -13.83 11.49
C CYS A 213 -3.80 -13.51 10.36
N GLY A 214 -3.49 -14.46 9.46
CA GLY A 214 -2.53 -14.27 8.36
C GLY A 214 -1.07 -14.17 8.83
N ARG A 215 -0.74 -14.64 10.04
CA ARG A 215 0.59 -14.60 10.65
C ARG A 215 1.19 -15.99 10.79
N THR A 216 2.52 -16.06 10.95
CA THR A 216 3.25 -17.27 11.32
C THR A 216 3.76 -17.09 12.75
N LEU A 217 3.52 -18.09 13.60
CA LEU A 217 4.09 -18.11 14.95
C LEU A 217 5.31 -19.05 14.97
N PRO A 218 6.54 -18.51 15.00
CA PRO A 218 7.76 -19.31 15.02
C PRO A 218 7.86 -20.17 16.27
N CYS A 219 8.42 -21.37 16.13
CA CYS A 219 8.75 -22.25 17.25
C CYS A 219 10.22 -22.69 17.12
N PHE A 220 11.06 -22.41 18.12
CA PHE A 220 12.49 -22.71 18.07
C PHE A 220 13.11 -22.90 19.45
N ALA A 221 14.29 -23.52 19.51
CA ALA A 221 15.07 -23.64 20.74
C ALA A 221 15.89 -22.37 20.97
N LEU A 222 15.85 -21.81 22.19
CA LEU A 222 16.61 -20.64 22.60
C LEU A 222 17.58 -21.02 23.73
N GLY A 223 18.86 -21.11 23.39
CA GLY A 223 19.92 -21.42 24.36
C GLY A 223 20.15 -22.90 24.63
N SER A 224 21.06 -23.16 25.52
CA SER A 224 21.47 -24.48 25.99
C SER A 224 21.90 -24.40 27.46
N LYS A 225 22.22 -25.56 28.09
CA LYS A 225 22.75 -25.58 29.46
C LYS A 225 24.02 -24.73 29.63
N ASN A 226 24.85 -24.68 28.61
CA ASN A 226 26.15 -23.94 28.64
C ASN A 226 26.00 -22.48 28.13
N ALA A 227 24.91 -22.15 27.49
CA ALA A 227 24.60 -20.81 26.97
C ALA A 227 23.12 -20.51 27.23
N PRO A 228 22.72 -20.12 28.46
CA PRO A 228 21.34 -20.05 28.89
C PRO A 228 20.64 -18.75 28.42
N TRP A 229 20.49 -18.59 27.12
CA TRP A 229 19.90 -17.38 26.51
C TRP A 229 18.44 -17.17 26.92
N ALA A 230 17.66 -18.24 27.10
CA ALA A 230 16.28 -18.12 27.55
C ALA A 230 16.19 -17.58 28.99
N THR A 231 17.09 -17.98 29.89
CA THR A 231 17.17 -17.41 31.25
C THR A 231 17.49 -15.91 31.21
N ARG A 232 18.41 -15.49 30.32
CA ARG A 232 18.74 -14.08 30.17
C ARG A 232 17.58 -13.25 29.61
N LEU A 233 16.78 -13.85 28.72
CA LEU A 233 15.53 -13.22 28.27
C LEU A 233 14.53 -13.08 29.42
N GLU A 234 14.32 -14.14 30.23
CA GLU A 234 13.46 -14.10 31.40
C GLU A 234 13.88 -13.02 32.41
N GLU A 235 15.19 -12.81 32.60
CA GLU A 235 15.77 -11.78 33.45
C GLU A 235 15.53 -10.36 32.91
N ALA A 236 15.64 -10.20 31.58
CA ALA A 236 15.45 -8.91 30.92
C ALA A 236 13.98 -8.44 30.89
N LEU A 237 13.03 -9.37 31.09
CA LEU A 237 11.59 -9.10 31.10
C LEU A 237 10.99 -8.89 32.50
N LYS A 238 11.80 -8.91 33.54
CA LYS A 238 11.40 -8.62 34.95
C LYS A 238 11.56 -7.16 35.27
#